data_b137d5b49518fc73ace2d8d16132e3dd
#
_entry.id   b137d5b49518fc73ace2d8d16132e3dd
#
_cell.length_a   1.000
_cell.length_b   1.000
_cell.length_c   1.000
_cell.angle_alpha   90.00
_cell.angle_beta   90.00
_cell.angle_gamma   90.00
#
_symmetry.space_group_name_H-M   'P 1'
#
loop_
_entity.id
_entity.type
_entity.pdbx_description
1 polymer ?
#
loop_
_entity_poly.entity_id
_entity_poly.type
_entity_poly.pdbx_seq_one_letter_code
_entity_poly.pdbx_strand_id
1 'polypeptide(L)'
;YSASKLATEEYPDINVSIRGAISIARRLQDPLAELVKIDPKAIGVGQYQHDVNQKKLSESLTAVVEDSVNKVGVDVNTATPSLLSYVSGINNTIAKNIVKYRDVNGKLKNRKELLKVPKLGKVAYEQCAGFLRIYDGDNPLEVTAVHPESYEATEKLLEKIGFNKNDLRDKEKVEELRNKLKTINVKEMAKELEIGEMTLSDIIEELSRPGRDPREDMPKPILRNDVLKLDDLKEGMILTGTVRNVIDFGAFVDIGVKHDGLVHISEMSDKYIKNPSDVVSVGDIVKVKVIKIDRERQKVGLSMKI
;
A
#
# COMPACT_ATOMS: atom_id res chain seq x y z
N TYR A 1 4.44 -3.50 20.80
CA TYR A 1 4.16 -4.83 20.28
C TYR A 1 4.95 -5.92 21.02
N SER A 2 6.28 -5.80 21.13
CA SER A 2 7.15 -6.87 21.68
C SER A 2 6.75 -7.37 23.07
N ALA A 3 6.17 -6.52 23.92
CA ALA A 3 5.66 -6.84 25.23
C ALA A 3 4.17 -7.21 25.25
N SER A 4 3.50 -7.20 24.10
CA SER A 4 2.08 -7.51 24.01
C SER A 4 1.79 -9.01 24.16
N LYS A 5 0.54 -9.33 24.53
CA LYS A 5 0.06 -10.71 24.55
C LYS A 5 0.17 -11.36 23.18
N LEU A 6 -0.14 -10.61 22.10
CA LEU A 6 -0.02 -11.07 20.72
C LEU A 6 1.40 -11.52 20.39
N ALA A 7 2.41 -10.70 20.73
CA ALA A 7 3.81 -11.06 20.50
C ALA A 7 4.25 -12.29 21.31
N THR A 8 3.68 -12.48 22.50
CA THR A 8 3.94 -13.68 23.31
C THR A 8 3.30 -14.92 22.70
N GLU A 9 2.10 -14.80 22.13
CA GLU A 9 1.44 -15.90 21.41
C GLU A 9 2.17 -16.26 20.09
N GLU A 10 2.68 -15.25 19.35
CA GLU A 10 3.42 -15.48 18.10
C GLU A 10 4.83 -16.08 18.34
N TYR A 11 5.49 -15.67 19.42
CA TYR A 11 6.88 -16.04 19.74
C TYR A 11 7.06 -16.39 21.23
N PRO A 12 6.48 -17.52 21.72
CA PRO A 12 6.47 -17.85 23.13
C PRO A 12 7.87 -17.99 23.72
N ASP A 13 8.81 -18.59 22.98
CA ASP A 13 10.15 -18.92 23.44
C ASP A 13 11.20 -17.85 23.15
N ILE A 14 10.79 -16.71 22.53
CA ILE A 14 11.72 -15.66 22.12
C ILE A 14 11.67 -14.50 23.14
N ASN A 15 12.85 -13.96 23.46
CA ASN A 15 13.00 -12.81 24.34
C ASN A 15 12.30 -11.56 23.76
N VAL A 16 11.77 -10.71 24.64
CA VAL A 16 11.02 -9.49 24.28
C VAL A 16 11.81 -8.57 23.33
N SER A 17 13.11 -8.39 23.58
CA SER A 17 13.96 -7.55 22.71
C SER A 17 14.09 -8.13 21.32
N ILE A 18 14.23 -9.44 21.19
CA ILE A 18 14.34 -10.13 19.90
C ILE A 18 12.99 -10.11 19.18
N ARG A 19 11.86 -10.24 19.88
CA ARG A 19 10.51 -10.05 19.29
C ARG A 19 10.38 -8.67 18.64
N GLY A 20 10.89 -7.62 19.31
CA GLY A 20 10.94 -6.27 18.74
C GLY A 20 11.79 -6.18 17.49
N ALA A 21 12.98 -6.77 17.49
CA ALA A 21 13.87 -6.78 16.34
C ALA A 21 13.25 -7.51 15.15
N ILE A 22 12.61 -8.67 15.37
CA ILE A 22 11.88 -9.43 14.34
C ILE A 22 10.78 -8.56 13.72
N SER A 23 9.96 -7.90 14.56
CA SER A 23 8.87 -7.04 14.06
C SER A 23 9.41 -5.87 13.22
N ILE A 24 10.49 -5.22 13.64
CA ILE A 24 11.13 -4.13 12.88
C ILE A 24 11.65 -4.65 11.52
N ALA A 25 12.32 -5.81 11.50
CA ALA A 25 12.80 -6.41 10.27
C ALA A 25 11.65 -6.77 9.31
N ARG A 26 10.56 -7.34 9.84
CA ARG A 26 9.38 -7.70 9.04
C ARG A 26 8.63 -6.48 8.48
N ARG A 27 8.68 -5.33 9.16
CA ARG A 27 8.13 -4.07 8.61
C ARG A 27 8.83 -3.64 7.32
N LEU A 28 10.09 -3.99 7.15
CA LEU A 28 10.80 -3.71 5.91
C LEU A 28 10.34 -4.62 4.76
N GLN A 29 9.95 -5.86 5.09
CA GLN A 29 9.46 -6.84 4.11
C GLN A 29 7.98 -6.59 3.75
N ASP A 30 7.13 -6.46 4.76
CA ASP A 30 5.70 -6.16 4.62
C ASP A 30 5.24 -5.23 5.76
N PRO A 31 5.27 -3.89 5.52
CA PRO A 31 4.85 -2.90 6.51
C PRO A 31 3.43 -3.13 7.01
N LEU A 32 2.49 -3.46 6.12
CA LEU A 32 1.08 -3.59 6.45
C LEU A 32 0.84 -4.76 7.41
N ALA A 33 1.44 -5.92 7.14
CA ALA A 33 1.30 -7.12 7.96
C ALA A 33 1.77 -6.94 9.41
N GLU A 34 2.73 -6.05 9.64
CA GLU A 34 3.24 -5.75 10.99
C GLU A 34 2.55 -4.56 11.65
N LEU A 35 2.25 -3.49 10.89
CA LEU A 35 1.63 -2.28 11.44
C LEU A 35 0.20 -2.51 11.94
N VAL A 36 -0.56 -3.40 11.32
CA VAL A 36 -1.91 -3.78 11.78
C VAL A 36 -1.94 -4.44 13.17
N LYS A 37 -0.80 -4.86 13.70
CA LYS A 37 -0.66 -5.41 15.06
C LYS A 37 -0.58 -4.33 16.14
N ILE A 38 -0.47 -3.07 15.76
CA ILE A 38 -0.31 -1.92 16.64
C ILE A 38 -1.56 -1.05 16.54
N ASP A 39 -2.12 -0.63 17.68
CA ASP A 39 -3.22 0.34 17.67
C ASP A 39 -2.77 1.62 16.92
N PRO A 40 -3.49 2.05 15.88
CA PRO A 40 -3.14 3.26 15.12
C PRO A 40 -2.97 4.51 15.99
N LYS A 41 -3.68 4.60 17.11
CA LYS A 41 -3.53 5.70 18.09
C LYS A 41 -2.16 5.74 18.73
N ALA A 42 -1.46 4.60 18.86
CA ALA A 42 -0.12 4.54 19.42
C ALA A 42 0.95 5.13 18.48
N ILE A 43 0.66 5.19 17.17
CA ILE A 43 1.55 5.80 16.17
C ILE A 43 1.42 7.33 16.19
N GLY A 44 0.26 7.85 16.64
CA GLY A 44 -0.09 9.26 16.62
C GLY A 44 -0.72 9.66 15.28
N VAL A 45 -1.98 10.09 15.34
CA VAL A 45 -2.78 10.45 14.17
C VAL A 45 -3.04 11.95 14.05
N GLY A 46 -2.69 12.72 15.08
CA GLY A 46 -2.83 14.17 15.09
C GLY A 46 -2.49 14.79 16.43
N GLN A 47 -2.16 16.09 16.41
CA GLN A 47 -1.75 16.84 17.60
C GLN A 47 -2.86 16.85 18.68
N TYR A 48 -4.13 16.92 18.28
CA TYR A 48 -5.29 17.00 19.17
C TYR A 48 -6.04 15.67 19.31
N GLN A 49 -5.39 14.53 19.08
CA GLN A 49 -6.07 13.23 19.15
C GLN A 49 -6.67 12.94 20.54
N HIS A 50 -6.16 13.56 21.62
CA HIS A 50 -6.67 13.37 22.97
C HIS A 50 -7.94 14.18 23.26
N ASP A 51 -8.20 15.24 22.48
CA ASP A 51 -9.34 16.16 22.67
C ASP A 51 -10.60 15.69 21.96
N VAL A 52 -10.49 14.69 21.07
CA VAL A 52 -11.62 14.13 20.32
C VAL A 52 -12.24 12.93 21.05
N ASN A 53 -13.47 12.57 20.67
CA ASN A 53 -14.14 11.39 21.21
C ASN A 53 -13.37 10.11 20.84
N GLN A 54 -12.79 9.44 21.84
CA GLN A 54 -11.90 8.30 21.67
C GLN A 54 -12.59 7.08 21.01
N LYS A 55 -13.89 6.89 21.23
CA LYS A 55 -14.64 5.80 20.60
C LYS A 55 -14.80 6.05 19.11
N LYS A 56 -15.24 7.24 18.70
CA LYS A 56 -15.37 7.62 17.30
C LYS A 56 -14.02 7.62 16.59
N LEU A 57 -12.96 8.08 17.25
CA LEU A 57 -11.60 8.01 16.70
C LEU A 57 -11.19 6.57 16.42
N SER A 58 -11.39 5.65 17.37
CA SER A 58 -11.09 4.22 17.17
C SER A 58 -11.89 3.62 16.02
N GLU A 59 -13.19 3.88 15.96
CA GLU A 59 -14.06 3.40 14.87
C GLU A 59 -13.60 3.89 13.51
N SER A 60 -13.29 5.19 13.38
CA SER A 60 -12.79 5.77 12.14
C SER A 60 -11.44 5.21 11.72
N LEU A 61 -10.50 5.05 12.67
CA LEU A 61 -9.19 4.48 12.39
C LEU A 61 -9.27 3.01 11.98
N THR A 62 -10.14 2.23 12.64
CA THR A 62 -10.38 0.84 12.25
C THR A 62 -10.91 0.76 10.82
N ALA A 63 -11.90 1.60 10.47
CA ALA A 63 -12.43 1.64 9.12
C ALA A 63 -11.38 2.01 8.06
N VAL A 64 -10.48 2.95 8.35
CA VAL A 64 -9.37 3.31 7.45
C VAL A 64 -8.38 2.14 7.27
N VAL A 65 -8.08 1.40 8.35
CA VAL A 65 -7.20 0.23 8.26
C VAL A 65 -7.86 -0.88 7.45
N GLU A 66 -9.15 -1.18 7.68
CA GLU A 66 -9.92 -2.15 6.92
C GLU A 66 -9.95 -1.79 5.43
N ASP A 67 -10.28 -0.54 5.08
CA ASP A 67 -10.27 -0.07 3.70
C ASP A 67 -8.89 -0.23 3.04
N SER A 68 -7.84 0.17 3.75
CA SER A 68 -6.46 0.05 3.26
C SER A 68 -6.03 -1.41 3.02
N VAL A 69 -6.38 -2.32 3.95
CA VAL A 69 -6.08 -3.75 3.83
C VAL A 69 -6.82 -4.37 2.65
N ASN A 70 -8.12 -4.09 2.53
CA ASN A 70 -8.96 -4.61 1.46
C ASN A 70 -8.52 -4.08 0.08
N LYS A 71 -8.13 -2.81 -0.01
CA LYS A 71 -7.64 -2.19 -1.25
C LYS A 71 -6.31 -2.78 -1.73
N VAL A 72 -5.40 -3.05 -0.82
CA VAL A 72 -4.12 -3.72 -1.14
C VAL A 72 -4.34 -5.19 -1.51
N GLY A 73 -5.27 -5.84 -0.83
CA GLY A 73 -5.46 -7.29 -0.91
C GLY A 73 -4.44 -8.06 -0.04
N VAL A 74 -4.81 -9.26 0.34
CA VAL A 74 -4.06 -10.05 1.33
C VAL A 74 -3.73 -11.43 0.78
N ASP A 75 -2.45 -11.81 0.77
CA ASP A 75 -2.05 -13.19 0.46
C ASP A 75 -2.46 -14.12 1.61
N VAL A 76 -3.43 -14.99 1.34
CA VAL A 76 -3.98 -15.90 2.33
C VAL A 76 -2.96 -16.92 2.84
N ASN A 77 -1.94 -17.23 2.04
CA ASN A 77 -0.92 -18.22 2.37
C ASN A 77 0.18 -17.69 3.29
N THR A 78 0.38 -16.37 3.34
CA THR A 78 1.45 -15.75 4.15
C THR A 78 0.92 -14.86 5.27
N ALA A 79 -0.32 -14.39 5.16
CA ALA A 79 -0.92 -13.46 6.11
C ALA A 79 -1.02 -14.01 7.54
N THR A 80 -0.83 -13.11 8.50
CA THR A 80 -1.05 -13.40 9.93
C THR A 80 -2.54 -13.33 10.29
N PRO A 81 -2.98 -13.95 11.39
CA PRO A 81 -4.36 -13.81 11.86
C PRO A 81 -4.76 -12.35 12.07
N SER A 82 -3.83 -11.50 12.53
CA SER A 82 -4.05 -10.07 12.75
C SER A 82 -4.37 -9.34 11.44
N LEU A 83 -3.63 -9.62 10.36
CA LEU A 83 -3.89 -9.03 9.05
C LEU A 83 -5.20 -9.54 8.46
N LEU A 84 -5.43 -10.85 8.51
CA LEU A 84 -6.66 -11.47 8.00
C LEU A 84 -7.92 -10.93 8.68
N SER A 85 -7.86 -10.56 9.97
CA SER A 85 -9.03 -10.06 10.71
C SER A 85 -9.51 -8.67 10.24
N TYR A 86 -8.73 -7.95 9.44
CA TYR A 86 -9.12 -6.70 8.79
C TYR A 86 -9.73 -6.92 7.39
N VAL A 87 -9.71 -8.14 6.88
CA VAL A 87 -10.35 -8.46 5.61
C VAL A 87 -11.86 -8.53 5.82
N SER A 88 -12.63 -7.91 4.92
CA SER A 88 -14.09 -7.91 4.98
C SER A 88 -14.64 -9.34 5.07
N GLY A 89 -15.59 -9.58 5.95
CA GLY A 89 -16.18 -10.91 6.18
C GLY A 89 -15.35 -11.85 7.06
N ILE A 90 -14.14 -11.47 7.48
CA ILE A 90 -13.25 -12.30 8.31
C ILE A 90 -13.14 -11.73 9.72
N ASN A 91 -13.69 -12.44 10.70
CA ASN A 91 -13.48 -12.13 12.11
C ASN A 91 -12.24 -12.86 12.67
N ASN A 92 -11.82 -12.48 13.89
CA ASN A 92 -10.66 -13.07 14.56
C ASN A 92 -10.68 -14.61 14.64
N THR A 93 -11.87 -15.22 14.80
CA THR A 93 -12.01 -16.68 14.88
C THR A 93 -11.75 -17.32 13.51
N ILE A 94 -12.34 -16.76 12.46
CA ILE A 94 -12.12 -17.22 11.08
C ILE A 94 -10.65 -17.01 10.69
N ALA A 95 -10.05 -15.87 11.00
CA ALA A 95 -8.65 -15.58 10.73
C ALA A 95 -7.71 -16.64 11.33
N LYS A 96 -7.91 -16.99 12.61
CA LYS A 96 -7.16 -18.07 13.27
C LYS A 96 -7.40 -19.45 12.64
N ASN A 97 -8.63 -19.72 12.20
CA ASN A 97 -8.97 -20.97 11.55
C ASN A 97 -8.34 -21.10 10.15
N ILE A 98 -8.25 -20.01 9.38
CA ILE A 98 -7.54 -19.99 8.08
C ILE A 98 -6.08 -20.38 8.29
N VAL A 99 -5.39 -19.72 9.24
CA VAL A 99 -4.00 -20.02 9.53
C VAL A 99 -3.82 -21.47 9.98
N LYS A 100 -4.65 -21.94 10.93
CA LYS A 100 -4.61 -23.33 11.38
C LYS A 100 -4.88 -24.32 10.24
N TYR A 101 -5.82 -24.01 9.35
CA TYR A 101 -6.14 -24.86 8.20
C TYR A 101 -4.92 -25.02 7.27
N ARG A 102 -4.24 -23.92 6.92
CA ARG A 102 -3.06 -23.97 6.05
C ARG A 102 -1.86 -24.65 6.73
N ASP A 103 -1.71 -24.51 8.06
CA ASP A 103 -0.64 -25.16 8.82
C ASP A 103 -0.80 -26.70 8.83
N VAL A 104 -2.04 -27.18 8.78
CA VAL A 104 -2.34 -28.61 8.78
C VAL A 104 -2.40 -29.21 7.37
N ASN A 105 -2.99 -28.48 6.40
CA ASN A 105 -3.29 -28.98 5.07
C ASN A 105 -2.32 -28.46 3.98
N GLY A 106 -1.38 -27.57 4.34
CA GLY A 106 -0.52 -26.89 3.41
C GLY A 106 -1.15 -25.63 2.79
N LYS A 107 -0.45 -25.03 1.83
CA LYS A 107 -0.89 -23.82 1.14
C LYS A 107 -2.21 -24.04 0.39
N LEU A 108 -3.11 -23.08 0.49
CA LEU A 108 -4.32 -23.03 -0.35
C LEU A 108 -3.91 -22.78 -1.80
N LYS A 109 -4.52 -23.50 -2.74
CA LYS A 109 -4.26 -23.37 -4.18
C LYS A 109 -5.31 -22.59 -4.93
N ASN A 110 -6.50 -22.47 -4.37
CA ASN A 110 -7.60 -21.69 -4.91
C ASN A 110 -8.48 -21.14 -3.79
N ARG A 111 -9.19 -20.05 -4.07
CA ARG A 111 -10.07 -19.39 -3.07
C ARG A 111 -11.23 -20.28 -2.63
N LYS A 112 -11.70 -21.22 -3.46
CA LYS A 112 -12.79 -22.14 -3.10
C LYS A 112 -12.42 -23.04 -1.92
N GLU A 113 -11.13 -23.30 -1.68
CA GLU A 113 -10.67 -24.05 -0.52
C GLU A 113 -10.98 -23.37 0.81
N LEU A 114 -11.17 -22.06 0.83
CA LEU A 114 -11.62 -21.32 2.01
C LEU A 114 -12.94 -21.84 2.57
N LEU A 115 -13.82 -22.38 1.72
CA LEU A 115 -15.08 -22.98 2.15
C LEU A 115 -14.90 -24.25 3.02
N LYS A 116 -13.69 -24.82 3.03
CA LYS A 116 -13.33 -25.95 3.90
C LYS A 116 -12.85 -25.48 5.28
N VAL A 117 -12.62 -24.17 5.45
CA VAL A 117 -12.16 -23.60 6.72
C VAL A 117 -13.31 -23.55 7.72
N PRO A 118 -13.14 -24.09 8.95
CA PRO A 118 -14.18 -24.06 9.97
C PRO A 118 -14.68 -22.64 10.26
N LYS A 119 -16.00 -22.49 10.34
CA LYS A 119 -16.75 -21.23 10.56
C LYS A 119 -16.69 -20.22 9.42
N LEU A 120 -16.01 -20.47 8.32
CA LEU A 120 -16.06 -19.67 7.12
C LEU A 120 -17.20 -20.20 6.23
N GLY A 121 -18.40 -19.62 6.38
CA GLY A 121 -19.57 -19.99 5.59
C GLY A 121 -19.61 -19.27 4.23
N LYS A 122 -20.60 -19.58 3.40
CA LYS A 122 -20.77 -19.01 2.06
C LYS A 122 -20.81 -17.48 2.08
N VAL A 123 -21.58 -16.88 2.99
CA VAL A 123 -21.68 -15.40 3.10
C VAL A 123 -20.33 -14.76 3.41
N ALA A 124 -19.58 -15.30 4.36
CA ALA A 124 -18.25 -14.81 4.67
C ALA A 124 -17.26 -15.00 3.49
N TYR A 125 -17.39 -16.11 2.76
CA TYR A 125 -16.63 -16.37 1.54
C TYR A 125 -16.90 -15.32 0.46
N GLU A 126 -18.17 -15.06 0.15
CA GLU A 126 -18.58 -14.04 -0.82
C GLU A 126 -18.06 -12.64 -0.45
N GLN A 127 -18.03 -12.32 0.85
CA GLN A 127 -17.50 -11.03 1.32
C GLN A 127 -15.97 -10.91 1.24
N CYS A 128 -15.22 -11.99 1.50
CA CYS A 128 -13.78 -11.92 1.61
C CYS A 128 -13.03 -12.31 0.33
N ALA A 129 -13.62 -13.11 -0.55
CA ALA A 129 -12.92 -13.72 -1.66
C ALA A 129 -12.28 -12.72 -2.63
N GLY A 130 -12.90 -11.56 -2.84
CA GLY A 130 -12.36 -10.49 -3.69
C GLY A 130 -11.11 -9.82 -3.12
N PHE A 131 -10.88 -9.91 -1.82
CA PHE A 131 -9.76 -9.24 -1.13
C PHE A 131 -8.61 -10.19 -0.79
N LEU A 132 -8.80 -11.49 -0.96
CA LEU A 132 -7.76 -12.47 -0.74
C LEU A 132 -7.04 -12.81 -2.06
N ARG A 133 -5.73 -13.04 -1.99
CA ARG A 133 -4.87 -13.38 -3.12
C ARG A 133 -4.18 -14.72 -2.88
N ILE A 134 -3.92 -15.47 -3.96
CA ILE A 134 -3.12 -16.69 -3.95
C ILE A 134 -2.14 -16.62 -5.12
N TYR A 135 -0.87 -16.29 -4.84
CA TYR A 135 0.13 -16.07 -5.88
C TYR A 135 0.57 -17.36 -6.57
N ASP A 136 0.65 -18.47 -5.82
CA ASP A 136 1.07 -19.78 -6.33
C ASP A 136 -0.15 -20.69 -6.62
N GLY A 137 -1.31 -20.09 -6.98
CA GLY A 137 -2.56 -20.81 -7.19
C GLY A 137 -2.66 -21.54 -8.52
N ASP A 138 -3.63 -22.46 -8.60
CA ASP A 138 -3.90 -23.24 -9.81
C ASP A 138 -4.45 -22.38 -10.96
N ASN A 139 -5.25 -21.35 -10.63
CA ASN A 139 -5.83 -20.40 -11.58
C ASN A 139 -5.10 -19.05 -11.51
N PRO A 140 -4.56 -18.54 -12.63
CA PRO A 140 -3.92 -17.22 -12.65
C PRO A 140 -4.81 -16.05 -12.17
N LEU A 141 -6.13 -16.17 -12.26
CA LEU A 141 -7.06 -15.17 -11.75
C LEU A 141 -7.05 -15.04 -10.21
N GLU A 142 -6.52 -16.04 -9.49
CA GLU A 142 -6.40 -16.00 -8.02
C GLU A 142 -5.46 -14.90 -7.51
N VAL A 143 -4.59 -14.37 -8.36
CA VAL A 143 -3.68 -13.25 -8.02
C VAL A 143 -4.39 -11.90 -8.14
N THR A 144 -5.47 -11.82 -8.92
CA THR A 144 -6.19 -10.58 -9.21
C THR A 144 -7.25 -10.24 -8.16
N ALA A 145 -7.78 -9.02 -8.16
CA ALA A 145 -8.94 -8.65 -7.35
C ALA A 145 -10.27 -9.11 -7.96
N VAL A 146 -10.26 -9.71 -9.14
CA VAL A 146 -11.48 -10.26 -9.75
C VAL A 146 -12.14 -11.24 -8.79
N HIS A 147 -13.42 -11.02 -8.49
CA HIS A 147 -14.17 -11.91 -7.61
C HIS A 147 -14.40 -13.28 -8.29
N PRO A 148 -14.35 -14.41 -7.55
CA PRO A 148 -14.54 -15.74 -8.14
C PRO A 148 -15.84 -15.94 -8.90
N GLU A 149 -16.89 -15.21 -8.57
CA GLU A 149 -18.15 -15.20 -9.32
C GLU A 149 -18.02 -14.65 -10.74
N SER A 150 -17.06 -13.77 -10.95
CA SER A 150 -16.81 -13.13 -12.26
C SER A 150 -15.78 -13.88 -13.10
N TYR A 151 -15.23 -15.01 -12.64
CA TYR A 151 -14.20 -15.75 -13.38
C TYR A 151 -14.68 -16.22 -14.75
N GLU A 152 -15.90 -16.74 -14.83
CA GLU A 152 -16.48 -17.21 -16.11
C GLU A 152 -16.61 -16.06 -17.11
N ALA A 153 -17.12 -14.91 -16.67
CA ALA A 153 -17.22 -13.72 -17.51
C ALA A 153 -15.84 -13.19 -17.93
N THR A 154 -14.88 -13.27 -17.03
CA THR A 154 -13.47 -12.85 -17.29
C THR A 154 -12.81 -13.77 -18.30
N GLU A 155 -12.98 -15.09 -18.19
CA GLU A 155 -12.45 -16.05 -19.15
C GLU A 155 -13.08 -15.85 -20.55
N LYS A 156 -14.40 -15.64 -20.62
CA LYS A 156 -15.09 -15.30 -21.88
C LYS A 156 -14.59 -13.99 -22.49
N LEU A 157 -14.33 -12.97 -21.68
CA LEU A 157 -13.72 -11.71 -22.14
C LEU A 157 -12.36 -11.96 -22.77
N LEU A 158 -11.48 -12.68 -22.07
CA LEU A 158 -10.14 -13.02 -22.55
C LEU A 158 -10.20 -13.78 -23.88
N GLU A 159 -11.05 -14.81 -24.00
CA GLU A 159 -11.22 -15.58 -25.23
C GLU A 159 -11.69 -14.71 -26.40
N LYS A 160 -12.67 -13.83 -26.19
CA LYS A 160 -13.15 -12.90 -27.24
C LYS A 160 -12.09 -11.97 -27.78
N ILE A 161 -11.15 -11.54 -26.94
CA ILE A 161 -10.06 -10.67 -27.34
C ILE A 161 -8.80 -11.44 -27.78
N GLY A 162 -8.88 -12.80 -27.82
CA GLY A 162 -7.81 -13.67 -28.31
C GLY A 162 -6.72 -14.00 -27.30
N PHE A 163 -7.06 -13.96 -26.01
CA PHE A 163 -6.20 -14.36 -24.90
C PHE A 163 -6.82 -15.49 -24.08
N ASN A 164 -6.02 -16.07 -23.19
CA ASN A 164 -6.47 -17.03 -22.22
C ASN A 164 -5.91 -16.68 -20.82
N LYS A 165 -6.47 -17.26 -19.76
CA LYS A 165 -6.05 -16.95 -18.39
C LYS A 165 -4.57 -17.22 -18.09
N ASN A 166 -3.94 -18.19 -18.80
CA ASN A 166 -2.51 -18.49 -18.56
C ASN A 166 -1.60 -17.40 -19.11
N ASP A 167 -2.07 -16.59 -20.06
CA ASP A 167 -1.33 -15.45 -20.61
C ASP A 167 -1.09 -14.36 -19.53
N LEU A 168 -1.86 -14.34 -18.43
CA LEU A 168 -1.64 -13.48 -17.29
C LEU A 168 -0.34 -13.77 -16.51
N ARG A 169 0.29 -14.92 -16.74
CA ARG A 169 1.60 -15.25 -16.15
C ARG A 169 2.79 -14.76 -16.97
N ASP A 170 2.54 -14.32 -18.21
CA ASP A 170 3.55 -13.85 -19.14
C ASP A 170 3.52 -12.32 -19.22
N LYS A 171 4.62 -11.66 -18.86
CA LYS A 171 4.71 -10.20 -18.81
C LYS A 171 4.53 -9.54 -20.18
N GLU A 172 5.02 -10.16 -21.25
CA GLU A 172 4.89 -9.61 -22.62
C GLU A 172 3.43 -9.66 -23.06
N LYS A 173 2.75 -10.78 -22.82
CA LYS A 173 1.34 -10.95 -23.15
C LYS A 173 0.42 -10.05 -22.30
N VAL A 174 0.78 -9.80 -21.04
CA VAL A 174 0.04 -8.83 -20.19
C VAL A 174 0.13 -7.41 -20.76
N GLU A 175 1.26 -7.02 -21.34
CA GLU A 175 1.41 -5.73 -21.99
C GLU A 175 0.54 -5.63 -23.27
N GLU A 176 0.53 -6.67 -24.11
CA GLU A 176 -0.36 -6.77 -25.28
C GLU A 176 -1.83 -6.75 -24.87
N LEU A 177 -2.20 -7.52 -23.84
CA LEU A 177 -3.54 -7.55 -23.26
C LEU A 177 -3.97 -6.17 -22.80
N ARG A 178 -3.12 -5.45 -22.05
CA ARG A 178 -3.38 -4.07 -21.58
C ARG A 178 -3.72 -3.13 -22.73
N ASN A 179 -2.98 -3.20 -23.83
CA ASN A 179 -3.23 -2.35 -24.99
C ASN A 179 -4.57 -2.70 -25.66
N LYS A 180 -4.91 -3.97 -25.72
CA LYS A 180 -6.17 -4.43 -26.30
C LYS A 180 -7.38 -4.09 -25.42
N LEU A 181 -7.25 -4.21 -24.09
CA LEU A 181 -8.29 -3.84 -23.13
C LEU A 181 -8.68 -2.35 -23.20
N LYS A 182 -7.72 -1.45 -23.52
CA LYS A 182 -8.00 -0.01 -23.71
C LYS A 182 -8.90 0.30 -24.91
N THR A 183 -8.99 -0.60 -25.88
CA THR A 183 -9.77 -0.41 -27.10
C THR A 183 -11.19 -0.96 -27.02
N ILE A 184 -11.55 -1.60 -25.90
CA ILE A 184 -12.84 -2.24 -25.73
C ILE A 184 -13.94 -1.19 -25.49
N ASN A 185 -15.04 -1.32 -26.22
CA ASN A 185 -16.27 -0.62 -25.90
C ASN A 185 -16.99 -1.35 -24.74
N VAL A 186 -16.87 -0.78 -23.53
CA VAL A 186 -17.40 -1.39 -22.31
C VAL A 186 -18.90 -1.68 -22.39
N LYS A 187 -19.69 -0.76 -22.98
CA LYS A 187 -21.15 -0.92 -23.06
C LYS A 187 -21.60 -2.09 -23.96
N GLU A 188 -20.94 -2.25 -25.10
CA GLU A 188 -21.24 -3.35 -26.02
C GLU A 188 -20.77 -4.68 -25.44
N MET A 189 -19.54 -4.73 -24.94
CA MET A 189 -18.98 -5.95 -24.38
C MET A 189 -19.72 -6.41 -23.11
N ALA A 190 -20.19 -5.48 -22.27
CA ALA A 190 -20.98 -5.83 -21.08
C ALA A 190 -22.29 -6.50 -21.43
N LYS A 191 -22.97 -6.02 -22.48
CA LYS A 191 -24.20 -6.67 -23.01
C LYS A 191 -23.92 -8.05 -23.58
N GLU A 192 -22.81 -8.22 -24.29
CA GLU A 192 -22.45 -9.52 -24.87
C GLU A 192 -22.06 -10.57 -23.82
N LEU A 193 -21.49 -10.11 -22.70
CA LEU A 193 -21.10 -10.98 -21.60
C LEU A 193 -22.19 -11.13 -20.54
N GLU A 194 -23.34 -10.45 -20.71
CA GLU A 194 -24.46 -10.46 -19.78
C GLU A 194 -24.08 -10.01 -18.35
N ILE A 195 -23.16 -9.04 -18.22
CA ILE A 195 -22.71 -8.48 -16.95
C ILE A 195 -22.91 -6.96 -16.89
N GLY A 196 -22.85 -6.39 -15.68
CA GLY A 196 -22.92 -4.94 -15.48
C GLY A 196 -21.72 -4.20 -16.06
N GLU A 197 -21.94 -2.99 -16.60
CA GLU A 197 -20.86 -2.13 -17.14
C GLU A 197 -19.79 -1.85 -16.06
N MET A 198 -20.19 -1.63 -14.79
CA MET A 198 -19.25 -1.39 -13.68
C MET A 198 -18.40 -2.63 -13.43
N THR A 199 -19.01 -3.81 -13.35
CA THR A 199 -18.30 -5.08 -13.16
C THR A 199 -17.30 -5.34 -14.26
N LEU A 200 -17.66 -5.06 -15.52
CA LEU A 200 -16.71 -5.19 -16.62
C LEU A 200 -15.56 -4.19 -16.54
N SER A 201 -15.85 -2.95 -16.14
CA SER A 201 -14.79 -1.94 -15.94
C SER A 201 -13.79 -2.36 -14.86
N ASP A 202 -14.27 -2.91 -13.76
CA ASP A 202 -13.42 -3.42 -12.68
C ASP A 202 -12.57 -4.61 -13.16
N ILE A 203 -13.17 -5.54 -13.93
CA ILE A 203 -12.43 -6.67 -14.53
C ILE A 203 -11.33 -6.16 -15.46
N ILE A 204 -11.62 -5.18 -16.31
CA ILE A 204 -10.65 -4.60 -17.26
C ILE A 204 -9.51 -3.92 -16.50
N GLU A 205 -9.81 -3.18 -15.44
CA GLU A 205 -8.79 -2.53 -14.61
C GLU A 205 -7.86 -3.57 -13.98
N GLU A 206 -8.41 -4.62 -13.38
CA GLU A 206 -7.65 -5.70 -12.75
C GLU A 206 -6.80 -6.52 -13.73
N LEU A 207 -7.35 -6.83 -14.90
CA LEU A 207 -6.60 -7.53 -15.96
C LEU A 207 -5.50 -6.68 -16.58
N SER A 208 -5.64 -5.36 -16.54
CA SER A 208 -4.61 -4.44 -17.04
C SER A 208 -3.34 -4.46 -16.18
N ARG A 209 -3.45 -4.85 -14.91
CA ARG A 209 -2.34 -4.93 -13.95
C ARG A 209 -2.56 -6.08 -12.97
N PRO A 210 -2.50 -7.33 -13.41
CA PRO A 210 -2.80 -8.49 -12.58
C PRO A 210 -1.83 -8.57 -11.40
N GLY A 211 -2.37 -8.73 -10.20
CA GLY A 211 -1.57 -8.82 -8.96
C GLY A 211 -0.87 -7.54 -8.54
N ARG A 212 -1.27 -6.38 -9.07
CA ARG A 212 -0.70 -5.08 -8.70
C ARG A 212 -0.91 -4.80 -7.21
N ASP A 213 0.16 -4.39 -6.57
CA ASP A 213 0.11 -3.76 -5.25
C ASP A 213 -0.05 -2.24 -5.43
N PRO A 214 -1.17 -1.63 -4.97
CA PRO A 214 -1.35 -0.18 -5.08
C PRO A 214 -0.22 0.65 -4.43
N ARG A 215 0.52 0.05 -3.49
CA ARG A 215 1.68 0.68 -2.85
C ARG A 215 2.86 0.90 -3.80
N GLU A 216 2.95 0.17 -4.91
CA GLU A 216 4.01 0.35 -5.91
C GLU A 216 3.94 1.70 -6.63
N ASP A 217 2.73 2.30 -6.70
CA ASP A 217 2.54 3.63 -7.29
C ASP A 217 2.86 4.77 -6.30
N MET A 218 3.05 4.46 -5.02
CA MET A 218 3.43 5.46 -4.02
C MET A 218 4.89 5.89 -4.22
N PRO A 219 5.23 7.15 -3.91
CA PRO A 219 6.61 7.60 -3.96
C PRO A 219 7.49 6.69 -3.10
N LYS A 220 8.50 6.09 -3.73
CA LYS A 220 9.46 5.26 -2.98
C LYS A 220 10.22 6.13 -1.99
N PRO A 221 10.42 5.67 -0.74
CA PRO A 221 11.22 6.40 0.22
C PRO A 221 12.63 6.59 -0.35
N ILE A 222 13.17 7.79 -0.22
CA ILE A 222 14.55 8.08 -0.61
C ILE A 222 15.45 7.43 0.44
N LEU A 223 15.88 6.19 0.17
CA LEU A 223 16.89 5.52 0.97
C LEU A 223 18.26 6.07 0.53
N ARG A 224 18.83 6.98 1.31
CA ARG A 224 20.16 7.48 1.07
C ARG A 224 21.16 6.59 1.83
N ASN A 225 22.11 6.00 1.11
CA ASN A 225 23.23 5.31 1.70
C ASN A 225 24.30 6.30 2.22
N ASP A 226 24.26 7.54 1.73
CA ASP A 226 25.23 8.56 2.06
C ASP A 226 24.59 9.61 2.98
N VAL A 227 25.00 9.62 4.23
CA VAL A 227 24.70 10.72 5.15
C VAL A 227 25.58 11.89 4.72
N LEU A 228 25.01 12.80 3.95
CA LEU A 228 25.69 14.03 3.57
C LEU A 228 25.94 14.86 4.84
N LYS A 229 27.18 15.24 5.06
CA LYS A 229 27.53 16.26 6.05
C LYS A 229 27.33 17.63 5.44
N LEU A 230 27.08 18.64 6.27
CA LEU A 230 26.92 20.01 5.80
C LEU A 230 28.19 20.48 4.99
N ASP A 231 29.35 19.93 5.36
CA ASP A 231 30.62 20.23 4.70
C ASP A 231 30.74 19.63 3.30
N ASP A 232 29.99 18.62 2.97
CA ASP A 232 29.96 17.97 1.66
C ASP A 232 29.10 18.75 0.66
N LEU A 233 28.25 19.67 1.16
CA LEU A 233 27.38 20.48 0.32
C LEU A 233 28.19 21.59 -0.38
N LYS A 234 27.85 21.85 -1.64
CA LYS A 234 28.37 22.96 -2.46
C LYS A 234 27.21 23.75 -3.04
N GLU A 235 27.37 25.07 -3.10
CA GLU A 235 26.43 25.93 -3.80
C GLU A 235 26.31 25.51 -5.28
N GLY A 236 25.09 25.50 -5.79
CA GLY A 236 24.77 25.00 -7.14
C GLY A 236 24.47 23.51 -7.21
N MET A 237 24.68 22.73 -6.15
CA MET A 237 24.41 21.31 -6.12
C MET A 237 22.88 21.07 -6.20
N ILE A 238 22.47 20.15 -7.08
CA ILE A 238 21.06 19.74 -7.23
C ILE A 238 20.87 18.45 -6.44
N LEU A 239 19.89 18.47 -5.52
CA LEU A 239 19.56 17.37 -4.64
C LEU A 239 18.07 17.07 -4.74
N THR A 240 17.71 15.84 -4.42
CA THR A 240 16.31 15.47 -4.21
C THR A 240 16.05 15.45 -2.71
N GLY A 241 14.99 16.12 -2.26
CA GLY A 241 14.62 16.19 -0.86
C GLY A 241 13.14 15.92 -0.64
N THR A 242 12.77 15.70 0.62
CA THR A 242 11.39 15.51 1.04
C THR A 242 10.92 16.73 1.83
N VAL A 243 9.75 17.28 1.48
CA VAL A 243 9.15 18.39 2.20
C VAL A 243 8.71 17.94 3.58
N ARG A 244 9.33 18.52 4.63
CA ARG A 244 9.03 18.19 6.04
C ARG A 244 7.98 19.11 6.64
N ASN A 245 8.01 20.38 6.25
CA ASN A 245 7.06 21.36 6.76
C ASN A 245 6.83 22.48 5.75
N VAL A 246 5.62 23.03 5.71
CA VAL A 246 5.24 24.15 4.85
C VAL A 246 4.69 25.27 5.75
N ILE A 247 5.27 26.47 5.62
CA ILE A 247 4.96 27.64 6.42
C ILE A 247 4.72 28.85 5.51
N ASP A 248 4.20 29.95 6.02
CA ASP A 248 3.79 31.11 5.23
C ASP A 248 4.88 31.71 4.33
N PHE A 249 6.13 31.60 4.73
CA PHE A 249 7.27 32.17 3.98
C PHE A 249 8.10 31.14 3.19
N GLY A 250 7.68 29.85 3.16
CA GLY A 250 8.39 28.83 2.39
C GLY A 250 8.17 27.40 2.88
N ALA A 251 9.06 26.50 2.48
CA ALA A 251 9.02 25.09 2.86
C ALA A 251 10.37 24.60 3.40
N PHE A 252 10.33 23.77 4.41
CA PHE A 252 11.49 23.05 4.90
C PHE A 252 11.61 21.71 4.19
N VAL A 253 12.78 21.45 3.63
CA VAL A 253 13.06 20.25 2.84
C VAL A 253 14.23 19.49 3.44
N ASP A 254 13.99 18.24 3.77
CA ASP A 254 15.01 17.29 4.17
C ASP A 254 15.82 16.85 2.95
N ILE A 255 17.07 17.29 2.88
CA ILE A 255 18.03 16.95 1.81
C ILE A 255 19.05 15.91 2.25
N GLY A 256 18.84 15.25 3.41
CA GLY A 256 19.71 14.21 3.97
C GLY A 256 20.89 14.71 4.79
N VAL A 257 20.89 15.97 5.18
CA VAL A 257 21.79 16.53 6.20
C VAL A 257 21.07 16.65 7.54
N LYS A 258 21.82 16.91 8.62
CA LYS A 258 21.29 16.97 9.99
C LYS A 258 20.14 17.97 10.18
N HIS A 259 20.13 19.08 9.41
CA HIS A 259 19.12 20.13 9.49
C HIS A 259 18.45 20.33 8.12
N ASP A 260 17.13 20.52 8.13
CA ASP A 260 16.36 20.75 6.91
C ASP A 260 16.79 22.07 6.25
N GLY A 261 16.83 22.07 4.93
CA GLY A 261 17.05 23.27 4.14
C GLY A 261 15.76 24.06 3.95
N LEU A 262 15.86 25.38 3.85
CA LEU A 262 14.72 26.25 3.60
C LEU A 262 14.64 26.64 2.13
N VAL A 263 13.51 26.36 1.50
CA VAL A 263 13.09 26.95 0.22
C VAL A 263 12.18 28.12 0.54
N HIS A 264 12.68 29.36 0.36
CA HIS A 264 11.87 30.54 0.56
C HIS A 264 10.77 30.65 -0.53
N ILE A 265 9.63 31.27 -0.23
CA ILE A 265 8.49 31.39 -1.17
C ILE A 265 8.90 31.96 -2.53
N SER A 266 9.85 32.91 -2.57
CA SER A 266 10.38 33.46 -3.81
C SER A 266 11.18 32.47 -4.65
N GLU A 267 11.63 31.38 -4.07
CA GLU A 267 12.47 30.34 -4.69
C GLU A 267 11.68 29.05 -5.04
N MET A 268 10.36 29.04 -4.80
CA MET A 268 9.52 27.86 -5.02
C MET A 268 9.00 27.75 -6.45
N SER A 269 8.78 28.89 -7.13
CA SER A 269 8.22 28.92 -8.49
C SER A 269 8.68 30.17 -9.22
N ASP A 270 8.78 30.07 -10.56
CA ASP A 270 9.03 31.25 -11.43
C ASP A 270 7.81 32.17 -11.53
N LYS A 271 6.63 31.63 -11.24
CA LYS A 271 5.37 32.42 -11.18
C LYS A 271 5.14 32.91 -9.76
N TYR A 272 4.52 34.09 -9.65
CA TYR A 272 4.10 34.60 -8.35
C TYR A 272 3.13 33.62 -7.68
N ILE A 273 3.44 33.21 -6.45
CA ILE A 273 2.61 32.35 -5.61
C ILE A 273 2.22 33.11 -4.35
N LYS A 274 0.98 32.93 -3.91
CA LYS A 274 0.49 33.61 -2.72
C LYS A 274 0.77 32.79 -1.46
N ASN A 275 0.59 31.48 -1.55
CA ASN A 275 0.81 30.56 -0.44
C ASN A 275 1.76 29.41 -0.87
N PRO A 276 2.75 29.04 -0.07
CA PRO A 276 3.63 27.91 -0.33
C PRO A 276 2.89 26.58 -0.51
N SER A 277 1.80 26.37 0.20
CA SER A 277 0.94 25.16 0.10
C SER A 277 0.22 25.01 -1.26
N ASP A 278 0.19 26.07 -2.09
CA ASP A 278 -0.34 25.96 -3.47
C ASP A 278 0.64 25.24 -4.41
N VAL A 279 1.91 25.08 -3.99
CA VAL A 279 2.99 24.51 -4.80
C VAL A 279 3.47 23.17 -4.27
N VAL A 280 3.58 23.03 -2.95
CA VAL A 280 4.05 21.80 -2.31
C VAL A 280 3.26 21.46 -1.06
N SER A 281 3.18 20.16 -0.78
CA SER A 281 2.59 19.59 0.44
C SER A 281 3.63 18.84 1.27
N VAL A 282 3.37 18.66 2.56
CA VAL A 282 4.23 17.85 3.43
C VAL A 282 4.27 16.42 2.92
N GLY A 283 5.48 15.87 2.76
CA GLY A 283 5.71 14.55 2.20
C GLY A 283 6.08 14.55 0.71
N ASP A 284 5.92 15.67 -0.01
CA ASP A 284 6.29 15.75 -1.42
C ASP A 284 7.80 15.57 -1.62
N ILE A 285 8.15 14.88 -2.70
CA ILE A 285 9.54 14.71 -3.15
C ILE A 285 9.83 15.77 -4.19
N VAL A 286 10.76 16.67 -3.86
CA VAL A 286 11.11 17.82 -4.70
C VAL A 286 12.58 17.82 -5.07
N LYS A 287 12.90 18.29 -6.28
CA LYS A 287 14.28 18.63 -6.64
C LYS A 287 14.59 20.04 -6.18
N VAL A 288 15.72 20.21 -5.54
CA VAL A 288 16.16 21.50 -5.02
C VAL A 288 17.63 21.76 -5.33
N LYS A 289 17.94 23.01 -5.60
CA LYS A 289 19.31 23.49 -5.81
C LYS A 289 19.79 24.23 -4.57
N VAL A 290 20.98 23.92 -4.10
CA VAL A 290 21.62 24.62 -2.99
C VAL A 290 22.05 26.02 -3.47
N ILE A 291 21.49 27.07 -2.85
CA ILE A 291 21.79 28.46 -3.21
C ILE A 291 22.69 29.17 -2.18
N LYS A 292 22.63 28.72 -0.93
CA LYS A 292 23.42 29.31 0.16
C LYS A 292 23.68 28.30 1.27
N ILE A 293 24.89 28.31 1.81
CA ILE A 293 25.26 27.47 2.96
C ILE A 293 25.82 28.39 4.06
N ASP A 294 25.09 28.43 5.19
CA ASP A 294 25.54 29.13 6.40
C ASP A 294 26.06 28.07 7.39
N ARG A 295 27.38 27.91 7.41
CA ARG A 295 28.05 26.90 8.24
C ARG A 295 28.03 27.23 9.73
N GLU A 296 28.04 28.50 10.08
CA GLU A 296 28.00 28.93 11.48
C GLU A 296 26.64 28.66 12.12
N ARG A 297 25.56 28.95 11.39
CA ARG A 297 24.19 28.74 11.83
C ARG A 297 23.60 27.39 11.44
N GLN A 298 24.38 26.56 10.75
CA GLN A 298 23.97 25.26 10.21
C GLN A 298 22.69 25.34 9.37
N LYS A 299 22.55 26.36 8.54
CA LYS A 299 21.39 26.59 7.68
C LYS A 299 21.73 26.45 6.21
N VAL A 300 20.83 25.87 5.45
CA VAL A 300 20.96 25.70 4.00
C VAL A 300 19.78 26.40 3.32
N GLY A 301 20.07 27.33 2.43
CA GLY A 301 19.12 27.94 1.53
C GLY A 301 18.99 27.12 0.25
N LEU A 302 17.76 26.83 -0.14
CA LEU A 302 17.44 26.00 -1.29
C LEU A 302 16.53 26.76 -2.26
N SER A 303 16.60 26.38 -3.55
CA SER A 303 15.69 26.86 -4.60
C SER A 303 15.11 25.69 -5.37
N MET A 304 13.84 25.76 -5.71
CA MET A 304 13.17 24.84 -6.64
C MET A 304 13.25 25.33 -8.09
N LYS A 305 13.82 26.51 -8.33
CA LYS A 305 14.11 27.04 -9.65
C LYS A 305 15.42 26.42 -10.18
N ILE A 306 15.30 25.39 -11.01
CA ILE A 306 16.42 24.59 -11.51
C ILE A 306 16.60 24.84 -12.98
#